data_113d8c6ff5c4070cfbc0f2f70f7090ca
#
_entry.id   113d8c6ff5c4070cfbc0f2f70f7090ca
#
_cell.length_a   1.000
_cell.length_b   1.000
_cell.length_c   1.000
_cell.angle_alpha   90.00
_cell.angle_beta   90.00
_cell.angle_gamma   90.00
#
_symmetry.space_group_name_H-M   'P 1'
#
loop_
_entity.id
_entity.type
_entity.pdbx_description
1 polymer ?
#
loop_
_entity_poly.entity_id
_entity_poly.type
_entity_poly.pdbx_seq_one_letter_code
_entity_poly.pdbx_strand_id
1 'polypeptide(L)'
;MVISSVALSLIWMIIYDPNVGILNAIFKSIGLPTPSKGWLGDPNISIWMIMITAAWQNTGFMMVLILAGLQSVSKEVYDAAEIDGATGVKAFWYITLPMIRNVLIVAILITTIGAFKVFEFIFVFTQGGPSNATQVLGTYIYKQAFNLLHMGYANALSVILLILALFLGWLQLKSSRKA
;
A
#
# COMPACT_ATOMS: atom_id res chain seq x y z
N MET A 1 3.76 -7.19 10.95
CA MET A 1 3.78 -7.92 9.66
C MET A 1 4.24 -9.35 9.96
N VAL A 2 3.30 -10.28 10.07
CA VAL A 2 3.60 -11.68 10.46
C VAL A 2 3.68 -12.58 9.23
N ILE A 3 2.95 -12.26 8.15
CA ILE A 3 2.86 -13.09 6.94
C ILE A 3 3.77 -12.50 5.85
N SER A 4 4.56 -13.35 5.20
CA SER A 4 5.36 -13.00 4.03
C SER A 4 4.47 -12.52 2.88
N SER A 5 4.88 -11.45 2.19
CA SER A 5 4.17 -10.94 1.00
C SER A 5 4.02 -12.01 -0.09
N VAL A 6 5.02 -12.89 -0.24
CA VAL A 6 4.97 -14.00 -1.21
C VAL A 6 3.90 -15.01 -0.82
N ALA A 7 3.88 -15.46 0.45
CA ALA A 7 2.87 -16.41 0.92
C ALA A 7 1.46 -15.82 0.82
N LEU A 8 1.31 -14.54 1.19
CA LEU A 8 0.05 -13.83 1.04
C LEU A 8 -0.40 -13.74 -0.42
N SER A 9 0.53 -13.43 -1.33
CA SER A 9 0.22 -13.39 -2.76
C SER A 9 -0.32 -14.72 -3.27
N LEU A 10 0.25 -15.85 -2.86
CA LEU A 10 -0.22 -17.18 -3.27
C LEU A 10 -1.65 -17.43 -2.76
N ILE A 11 -1.96 -17.06 -1.53
CA ILE A 11 -3.32 -17.17 -0.98
C ILE A 11 -4.30 -16.31 -1.79
N TRP A 12 -3.95 -15.06 -2.07
CA TRP A 12 -4.81 -14.16 -2.83
C TRP A 12 -4.95 -14.56 -4.30
N MET A 13 -3.95 -15.22 -4.90
CA MET A 13 -4.10 -15.82 -6.24
C MET A 13 -5.24 -16.85 -6.28
N ILE A 14 -5.39 -17.65 -5.23
CA ILE A 14 -6.51 -18.59 -5.11
C ILE A 14 -7.85 -17.85 -4.96
N ILE A 15 -7.87 -16.77 -4.16
CA ILE A 15 -9.07 -15.93 -3.97
C ILE A 15 -9.50 -15.28 -5.30
N TYR A 16 -8.54 -14.85 -6.12
CA TYR A 16 -8.76 -14.22 -7.43
C TYR A 16 -8.93 -15.19 -8.58
N ASP A 17 -8.82 -16.51 -8.35
CA ASP A 17 -8.95 -17.51 -9.42
C ASP A 17 -10.32 -17.40 -10.11
N PRO A 18 -10.38 -17.34 -11.45
CA PRO A 18 -11.63 -17.16 -12.17
C PRO A 18 -12.59 -18.36 -12.06
N ASN A 19 -12.10 -19.55 -11.73
CA ASN A 19 -12.90 -20.77 -11.69
C ASN A 19 -13.33 -21.14 -10.28
N VAL A 20 -12.39 -21.16 -9.34
CA VAL A 20 -12.59 -21.66 -7.96
C VAL A 20 -12.49 -20.55 -6.92
N GLY A 21 -12.15 -19.32 -7.31
CA GLY A 21 -11.92 -18.23 -6.39
C GLY A 21 -13.18 -17.76 -5.68
N ILE A 22 -13.06 -17.54 -4.36
CA ILE A 22 -14.16 -17.10 -3.51
C ILE A 22 -14.73 -15.74 -3.95
N LEU A 23 -13.90 -14.85 -4.52
CA LEU A 23 -14.35 -13.56 -5.02
C LEU A 23 -15.34 -13.72 -6.17
N ASN A 24 -15.07 -14.63 -7.12
CA ASN A 24 -16.00 -14.96 -8.19
C ASN A 24 -17.31 -15.56 -7.67
N ALA A 25 -17.24 -16.45 -6.66
CA ALA A 25 -18.42 -17.03 -6.06
C ALA A 25 -19.31 -15.96 -5.43
N ILE A 26 -18.74 -14.99 -4.70
CA ILE A 26 -19.46 -13.87 -4.10
C ILE A 26 -20.12 -13.02 -5.20
N PHE A 27 -19.39 -12.59 -6.23
CA PHE A 27 -19.94 -11.76 -7.31
C PHE A 27 -21.08 -12.44 -8.04
N LYS A 28 -20.96 -13.73 -8.33
CA LYS A 28 -22.03 -14.52 -8.95
C LYS A 28 -23.25 -14.63 -8.04
N SER A 29 -23.07 -14.81 -6.73
CA SER A 29 -24.19 -14.97 -5.79
C SER A 29 -25.07 -13.71 -5.66
N ILE A 30 -24.46 -12.53 -5.85
CA ILE A 30 -25.15 -11.23 -5.81
C ILE A 30 -25.54 -10.71 -7.21
N GLY A 31 -25.37 -11.52 -8.25
CA GLY A 31 -25.75 -11.19 -9.61
C GLY A 31 -24.85 -10.16 -10.30
N LEU A 32 -23.65 -9.90 -9.78
CA LEU A 32 -22.70 -8.99 -10.39
C LEU A 32 -21.83 -9.68 -11.46
N PRO A 33 -21.48 -8.97 -12.55
CA PRO A 33 -20.61 -9.53 -13.58
C PRO A 33 -19.19 -9.77 -13.04
N THR A 34 -18.61 -10.89 -13.44
CA THR A 34 -17.21 -11.19 -13.18
C THR A 34 -16.36 -10.91 -14.42
N PRO A 35 -15.07 -10.50 -14.26
CA PRO A 35 -14.21 -10.23 -15.41
C PRO A 35 -14.01 -11.49 -16.27
N SER A 36 -14.26 -11.38 -17.58
CA SER A 36 -14.14 -12.51 -18.52
C SER A 36 -12.74 -13.09 -18.61
N LYS A 37 -11.72 -12.28 -18.37
CA LYS A 37 -10.30 -12.67 -18.36
C LYS A 37 -9.77 -13.01 -16.97
N GLY A 38 -10.63 -13.04 -15.95
CA GLY A 38 -10.24 -13.14 -14.54
C GLY A 38 -9.70 -11.84 -13.98
N TRP A 39 -9.60 -11.76 -12.65
CA TRP A 39 -9.21 -10.55 -11.90
C TRP A 39 -7.78 -10.08 -12.18
N LEU A 40 -6.85 -11.02 -12.36
CA LEU A 40 -5.45 -10.73 -12.64
C LEU A 40 -5.11 -10.78 -14.14
N GLY A 41 -6.01 -11.32 -14.97
CA GLY A 41 -5.83 -11.44 -16.41
C GLY A 41 -6.35 -10.26 -17.23
N ASP A 42 -7.10 -9.33 -16.62
CA ASP A 42 -7.59 -8.12 -17.29
C ASP A 42 -6.64 -6.94 -17.03
N PRO A 43 -6.07 -6.32 -18.10
CA PRO A 43 -5.16 -5.19 -17.97
C PRO A 43 -5.73 -3.99 -17.19
N ASN A 44 -7.06 -3.78 -17.24
CA ASN A 44 -7.68 -2.61 -16.64
C ASN A 44 -7.89 -2.74 -15.13
N ILE A 45 -7.96 -3.96 -14.61
CA ILE A 45 -8.27 -4.21 -13.19
C ILE A 45 -7.14 -4.90 -12.42
N SER A 46 -6.22 -5.58 -13.09
CA SER A 46 -5.17 -6.36 -12.44
C SER A 46 -4.34 -5.54 -11.44
N ILE A 47 -3.97 -4.31 -11.80
CA ILE A 47 -3.22 -3.43 -10.89
C ILE A 47 -4.03 -3.10 -9.61
N TRP A 48 -5.34 -2.90 -9.75
CA TRP A 48 -6.21 -2.59 -8.61
C TRP A 48 -6.33 -3.78 -7.65
N MET A 49 -6.40 -5.00 -8.18
CA MET A 49 -6.42 -6.22 -7.35
C MET A 49 -5.14 -6.37 -6.55
N ILE A 50 -3.99 -6.11 -7.17
CA ILE A 50 -2.69 -6.11 -6.49
C ILE A 50 -2.65 -5.02 -5.41
N MET A 51 -3.13 -3.82 -5.71
CA MET A 51 -3.18 -2.71 -4.75
C MET A 51 -4.10 -3.02 -3.55
N ILE A 52 -5.26 -3.64 -3.77
CA ILE A 52 -6.17 -4.05 -2.70
C ILE A 52 -5.48 -5.05 -1.77
N THR A 53 -4.80 -6.05 -2.33
CA THR A 53 -4.04 -7.03 -1.53
C THR A 53 -2.94 -6.37 -0.70
N ALA A 54 -2.15 -5.49 -1.31
CA ALA A 54 -1.08 -4.77 -0.64
C ALA A 54 -1.62 -3.83 0.46
N ALA A 55 -2.72 -3.13 0.20
CA ALA A 55 -3.39 -2.28 1.18
C ALA A 55 -3.92 -3.11 2.36
N TRP A 56 -4.58 -4.24 2.08
CA TRP A 56 -5.07 -5.15 3.11
C TRP A 56 -3.96 -5.62 4.04
N GLN A 57 -2.81 -6.04 3.49
CA GLN A 57 -1.66 -6.47 4.29
C GLN A 57 -1.15 -5.36 5.21
N ASN A 58 -1.08 -4.12 4.70
CA ASN A 58 -0.53 -3.00 5.45
C ASN A 58 -1.50 -2.40 6.46
N THR A 59 -2.80 -2.57 6.28
CA THR A 59 -3.85 -1.98 7.14
C THR A 59 -3.66 -2.36 8.61
N GLY A 60 -3.38 -3.63 8.93
CA GLY A 60 -3.21 -4.08 10.30
C GLY A 60 -2.05 -3.39 11.02
N PHE A 61 -0.91 -3.21 10.33
CA PHE A 61 0.24 -2.52 10.90
C PHE A 61 -0.04 -1.03 11.11
N MET A 62 -0.65 -0.37 10.13
CA MET A 62 -1.02 1.04 10.23
C MET A 62 -2.06 1.28 11.33
N MET A 63 -3.01 0.36 11.49
CA MET A 63 -4.01 0.43 12.57
C MET A 63 -3.33 0.40 13.94
N VAL A 64 -2.40 -0.52 14.19
CA VAL A 64 -1.67 -0.60 15.47
C VAL A 64 -0.83 0.65 15.70
N LEU A 65 -0.14 1.15 14.67
CA LEU A 65 0.68 2.36 14.77
C LEU A 65 -0.16 3.58 15.14
N ILE A 66 -1.29 3.78 14.46
CA ILE A 66 -2.20 4.90 14.72
C ILE A 66 -2.86 4.75 16.09
N LEU A 67 -3.26 3.54 16.48
CA LEU A 67 -3.85 3.28 17.78
C LEU A 67 -2.87 3.60 18.91
N ALA A 68 -1.60 3.23 18.78
CA ALA A 68 -0.56 3.61 19.75
C ALA A 68 -0.41 5.15 19.85
N GLY A 69 -0.49 5.84 18.70
CA GLY A 69 -0.52 7.31 18.69
C GLY A 69 -1.73 7.90 19.41
N LEU A 70 -2.91 7.33 19.21
CA LEU A 70 -4.14 7.77 19.88
C LEU A 70 -4.06 7.55 21.40
N GLN A 71 -3.48 6.43 21.83
CA GLN A 71 -3.30 6.13 23.27
C GLN A 71 -2.28 7.05 23.96
N SER A 72 -1.42 7.74 23.22
CA SER A 72 -0.48 8.71 23.78
C SER A 72 -1.12 10.06 24.14
N VAL A 73 -2.34 10.32 23.68
CA VAL A 73 -3.10 11.52 24.03
C VAL A 73 -3.79 11.33 25.38
N SER A 74 -3.46 12.15 26.37
CA SER A 74 -4.00 12.00 27.71
C SER A 74 -5.51 12.31 27.76
N LYS A 75 -6.19 11.69 28.71
CA LYS A 75 -7.62 11.91 28.93
C LYS A 75 -7.93 13.36 29.29
N GLU A 76 -7.04 14.00 30.05
CA GLU A 76 -7.22 15.38 30.51
C GLU A 76 -7.37 16.36 29.34
N VAL A 77 -6.71 16.08 28.19
CA VAL A 77 -6.84 16.89 26.98
C VAL A 77 -8.26 16.81 26.41
N TYR A 78 -8.85 15.61 26.41
CA TYR A 78 -10.23 15.44 25.95
C TYR A 78 -11.24 16.02 26.94
N ASP A 79 -11.02 15.86 28.25
CA ASP A 79 -11.87 16.43 29.28
C ASP A 79 -11.87 17.98 29.23
N ALA A 80 -10.71 18.59 29.01
CA ALA A 80 -10.60 20.03 28.80
C ALA A 80 -11.33 20.50 27.52
N ALA A 81 -11.15 19.75 26.43
CA ALA A 81 -11.81 20.02 25.16
C ALA A 81 -13.35 19.95 25.24
N GLU A 82 -13.87 19.03 26.04
CA GLU A 82 -15.30 18.91 26.29
C GLU A 82 -15.86 20.14 27.01
N ILE A 83 -15.12 20.68 27.98
CA ILE A 83 -15.47 21.94 28.67
C ILE A 83 -15.52 23.11 27.66
N ASP A 84 -14.60 23.16 26.70
CA ASP A 84 -14.56 24.16 25.63
C ASP A 84 -15.59 23.90 24.49
N GLY A 85 -16.46 22.89 24.63
CA GLY A 85 -17.48 22.53 23.65
C GLY A 85 -16.96 21.84 22.38
N ALA A 86 -15.72 21.34 22.41
CA ALA A 86 -15.14 20.56 21.34
C ALA A 86 -15.40 19.05 21.55
N THR A 87 -16.56 18.57 21.13
CA THR A 87 -16.97 17.16 21.22
C THR A 87 -17.07 16.48 19.87
N GLY A 88 -17.01 15.14 19.83
CA GLY A 88 -17.22 14.33 18.63
C GLY A 88 -16.32 14.73 17.46
N VAL A 89 -16.93 15.13 16.33
CA VAL A 89 -16.22 15.49 15.10
C VAL A 89 -15.29 16.71 15.30
N LYS A 90 -15.69 17.68 16.13
CA LYS A 90 -14.84 18.83 16.43
C LYS A 90 -13.59 18.40 17.21
N ALA A 91 -13.72 17.56 18.22
CA ALA A 91 -12.58 17.03 18.96
C ALA A 91 -11.63 16.26 18.05
N PHE A 92 -12.16 15.46 17.10
CA PHE A 92 -11.34 14.75 16.14
C PHE A 92 -10.46 15.68 15.30
N TRP A 93 -11.03 16.69 14.67
CA TRP A 93 -10.30 17.55 13.74
C TRP A 93 -9.37 18.56 14.44
N TYR A 94 -9.78 19.12 15.58
CA TYR A 94 -9.05 20.20 16.24
C TYR A 94 -8.10 19.72 17.35
N ILE A 95 -8.30 18.51 17.86
CA ILE A 95 -7.50 17.98 18.97
C ILE A 95 -6.82 16.67 18.59
N THR A 96 -7.60 15.62 18.28
CA THR A 96 -7.04 14.30 18.02
C THR A 96 -6.06 14.30 16.86
N LEU A 97 -6.48 14.79 15.70
CA LEU A 97 -5.68 14.78 14.48
C LEU A 97 -4.38 15.59 14.60
N PRO A 98 -4.38 16.81 15.17
CA PRO A 98 -3.14 17.55 15.46
C PRO A 98 -2.23 16.84 16.46
N MET A 99 -2.77 16.25 17.52
CA MET A 99 -1.99 15.55 18.54
C MET A 99 -1.25 14.33 18.01
N ILE A 100 -1.89 13.53 17.14
CA ILE A 100 -1.26 12.34 16.53
C ILE A 100 -0.52 12.64 15.23
N ARG A 101 -0.38 13.90 14.84
CA ARG A 101 0.21 14.31 13.57
C ARG A 101 1.57 13.67 13.29
N ASN A 102 2.44 13.62 14.30
CA ASN A 102 3.77 13.02 14.14
C ASN A 102 3.68 11.53 13.80
N VAL A 103 2.73 10.81 14.39
CA VAL A 103 2.47 9.39 14.09
C VAL A 103 1.95 9.23 12.67
N LEU A 104 1.05 10.12 12.22
CA LEU A 104 0.53 10.11 10.85
C LEU A 104 1.64 10.40 9.83
N ILE A 105 2.55 11.31 10.11
CA ILE A 105 3.71 11.58 9.25
C ILE A 105 4.58 10.33 9.12
N VAL A 106 4.87 9.65 10.24
CA VAL A 106 5.63 8.39 10.22
C VAL A 106 4.88 7.31 9.43
N ALA A 107 3.56 7.18 9.61
CA ALA A 107 2.73 6.25 8.86
C ALA A 107 2.81 6.50 7.34
N ILE A 108 2.70 7.77 6.92
CA ILE A 108 2.83 8.17 5.50
C ILE A 108 4.23 7.87 4.97
N LEU A 109 5.28 8.16 5.74
CA LEU A 109 6.66 7.84 5.36
C LEU A 109 6.85 6.34 5.11
N ILE A 110 6.42 5.49 6.04
CA ILE A 110 6.50 4.04 5.93
C ILE A 110 5.73 3.54 4.71
N THR A 111 4.53 4.05 4.49
CA THR A 111 3.68 3.67 3.33
C THR A 111 4.32 4.09 2.02
N THR A 112 4.89 5.30 1.95
CA THR A 112 5.56 5.80 0.74
C THR A 112 6.81 4.96 0.42
N ILE A 113 7.65 4.67 1.40
CA ILE A 113 8.81 3.79 1.22
C ILE A 113 8.37 2.39 0.80
N GLY A 114 7.28 1.87 1.40
CA GLY A 114 6.69 0.59 1.07
C GLY A 114 6.19 0.51 -0.39
N ALA A 115 5.68 1.60 -0.94
CA ALA A 115 5.21 1.67 -2.32
C ALA A 115 6.34 1.42 -3.35
N PHE A 116 7.58 1.82 -3.05
CA PHE A 116 8.73 1.49 -3.91
C PHE A 116 9.14 0.01 -3.82
N LYS A 117 8.72 -0.69 -2.75
CA LYS A 117 9.01 -2.11 -2.52
C LYS A 117 7.88 -3.04 -2.98
N VAL A 118 6.90 -2.54 -3.74
CA VAL A 118 5.74 -3.32 -4.21
C VAL A 118 6.13 -4.42 -5.22
N PHE A 119 7.41 -4.51 -5.59
CA PHE A 119 7.98 -5.50 -6.49
C PHE A 119 7.47 -6.93 -6.20
N GLU A 120 7.49 -7.37 -4.93
CA GLU A 120 7.15 -8.75 -4.55
C GLU A 120 5.73 -9.15 -4.98
N PHE A 121 4.73 -8.30 -4.71
CA PHE A 121 3.36 -8.55 -5.11
C PHE A 121 3.21 -8.65 -6.61
N ILE A 122 3.73 -7.68 -7.35
CA ILE A 122 3.61 -7.65 -8.81
C ILE A 122 4.35 -8.81 -9.44
N PHE A 123 5.53 -9.16 -8.91
CA PHE A 123 6.32 -10.27 -9.42
C PHE A 123 5.61 -11.60 -9.25
N VAL A 124 5.01 -11.85 -8.07
CA VAL A 124 4.31 -13.11 -7.80
C VAL A 124 2.97 -13.19 -8.53
N PHE A 125 2.17 -12.11 -8.55
CA PHE A 125 0.85 -12.11 -9.16
C PHE A 125 0.87 -12.15 -10.68
N THR A 126 1.68 -11.33 -11.31
CA THR A 126 1.54 -11.05 -12.75
C THR A 126 2.86 -10.91 -13.49
N GLN A 127 3.99 -10.84 -12.80
CA GLN A 127 5.32 -10.55 -13.39
C GLN A 127 5.33 -9.28 -14.27
N GLY A 128 4.45 -8.31 -13.95
CA GLY A 128 4.27 -7.09 -14.74
C GLY A 128 3.17 -7.16 -15.80
N GLY A 129 2.58 -8.36 -16.03
CA GLY A 129 1.47 -8.58 -17.00
C GLY A 129 0.10 -8.16 -16.46
N PRO A 130 -0.97 -8.41 -17.22
CA PRO A 130 -0.98 -8.67 -18.66
C PRO A 130 -0.59 -7.42 -19.47
N SER A 131 0.01 -7.62 -20.61
CA SER A 131 0.41 -6.54 -21.56
C SER A 131 1.20 -5.38 -20.90
N ASN A 132 2.02 -5.65 -19.90
CA ASN A 132 2.76 -4.70 -19.04
C ASN A 132 1.85 -3.75 -18.22
N ALA A 133 0.57 -4.05 -18.03
CA ALA A 133 -0.36 -3.17 -17.31
C ALA A 133 -0.04 -3.03 -15.81
N THR A 134 0.66 -3.99 -15.22
CA THR A 134 1.10 -3.92 -13.82
C THR A 134 2.61 -3.70 -13.68
N GLN A 135 3.29 -3.32 -14.78
CA GLN A 135 4.72 -3.11 -14.79
C GLN A 135 5.11 -1.92 -13.90
N VAL A 136 5.97 -2.14 -12.93
CA VAL A 136 6.60 -1.10 -12.11
C VAL A 136 8.10 -1.08 -12.34
N LEU A 137 8.75 -0.02 -11.90
CA LEU A 137 10.19 0.14 -12.12
C LEU A 137 11.01 -1.03 -11.56
N GLY A 138 10.63 -1.57 -10.39
CA GLY A 138 11.29 -2.73 -9.79
C GLY A 138 11.21 -4.00 -10.66
N THR A 139 10.02 -4.34 -11.17
CA THR A 139 9.85 -5.50 -12.06
C THR A 139 10.49 -5.28 -13.41
N TYR A 140 10.52 -4.04 -13.89
CA TYR A 140 11.20 -3.68 -15.13
C TYR A 140 12.73 -3.82 -15.00
N ILE A 141 13.32 -3.34 -13.89
CA ILE A 141 14.74 -3.55 -13.59
C ILE A 141 15.08 -5.03 -13.56
N TYR A 142 14.26 -5.83 -12.87
CA TYR A 142 14.45 -7.29 -12.82
C TYR A 142 14.44 -7.91 -14.22
N LYS A 143 13.45 -7.57 -15.04
CA LYS A 143 13.32 -8.05 -16.42
C LYS A 143 14.55 -7.69 -17.28
N GLN A 144 15.04 -6.46 -17.16
CA GLN A 144 16.23 -6.02 -17.89
C GLN A 144 17.50 -6.75 -17.43
N ALA A 145 17.67 -6.90 -16.11
CA ALA A 145 18.86 -7.52 -15.54
C ALA A 145 18.93 -9.03 -15.82
N PHE A 146 17.85 -9.76 -15.53
CA PHE A 146 17.87 -11.22 -15.45
C PHE A 146 17.25 -11.91 -16.65
N ASN A 147 16.24 -11.31 -17.29
CA ASN A 147 15.62 -11.94 -18.46
C ASN A 147 16.29 -11.50 -19.77
N LEU A 148 16.70 -10.23 -19.86
CA LEU A 148 17.31 -9.67 -21.07
C LEU A 148 18.84 -9.49 -20.94
N LEU A 149 19.41 -9.73 -19.78
CA LEU A 149 20.84 -9.64 -19.47
C LEU A 149 21.46 -8.25 -19.76
N HIS A 150 20.64 -7.21 -19.79
CA HIS A 150 21.07 -5.82 -19.98
C HIS A 150 21.50 -5.20 -18.64
N MET A 151 22.52 -5.78 -17.98
CA MET A 151 22.96 -5.40 -16.63
C MET A 151 23.30 -3.91 -16.48
N GLY A 152 24.02 -3.31 -17.46
CA GLY A 152 24.37 -1.89 -17.42
C GLY A 152 23.12 -0.98 -17.39
N TYR A 153 22.13 -1.28 -18.20
CA TYR A 153 20.86 -0.54 -18.24
C TYR A 153 20.05 -0.72 -16.96
N ALA A 154 19.96 -1.96 -16.45
CA ALA A 154 19.29 -2.26 -15.19
C ALA A 154 19.92 -1.51 -14.01
N ASN A 155 21.26 -1.46 -13.95
CA ASN A 155 21.98 -0.70 -12.92
C ASN A 155 21.69 0.81 -13.01
N ALA A 156 21.65 1.39 -14.20
CA ALA A 156 21.28 2.79 -14.38
C ALA A 156 19.87 3.10 -13.88
N LEU A 157 18.90 2.23 -14.19
CA LEU A 157 17.53 2.34 -13.67
C LEU A 157 17.45 2.20 -12.15
N SER A 158 18.28 1.32 -11.56
CA SER A 158 18.35 1.15 -10.10
C SER A 158 18.87 2.40 -9.40
N VAL A 159 19.84 3.09 -9.99
CA VAL A 159 20.33 4.38 -9.48
C VAL A 159 19.24 5.45 -9.58
N ILE A 160 18.50 5.51 -10.67
CA ILE A 160 17.37 6.45 -10.81
C ILE A 160 16.32 6.17 -9.74
N LEU A 161 15.95 4.90 -9.52
CA LEU A 161 15.00 4.51 -8.48
C LEU A 161 15.48 4.94 -7.08
N LEU A 162 16.76 4.75 -6.79
CA LEU A 162 17.36 5.18 -5.52
C LEU A 162 17.25 6.69 -5.33
N ILE A 163 17.62 7.48 -6.36
CA ILE A 163 17.54 8.95 -6.32
C ILE A 163 16.11 9.40 -6.09
N LEU A 164 15.13 8.82 -6.79
CA LEU A 164 13.71 9.15 -6.61
C LEU A 164 13.23 8.83 -5.18
N ALA A 165 13.61 7.67 -4.63
CA ALA A 165 13.23 7.28 -3.28
C ALA A 165 13.84 8.22 -2.23
N LEU A 166 15.12 8.58 -2.36
CA LEU A 166 15.79 9.53 -1.48
C LEU A 166 15.19 10.93 -1.56
N PHE A 167 14.88 11.40 -2.77
CA PHE A 167 14.28 12.71 -3.00
C PHE A 167 12.90 12.82 -2.35
N LEU A 168 12.04 11.82 -2.54
CA LEU A 168 10.71 11.79 -1.92
C LEU A 168 10.79 11.68 -0.41
N GLY A 169 11.68 10.85 0.12
CA GLY A 169 11.91 10.75 1.55
C GLY A 169 12.40 12.09 2.15
N TRP A 170 13.30 12.78 1.46
CA TRP A 170 13.77 14.09 1.88
C TRP A 170 12.65 15.15 1.86
N LEU A 171 11.82 15.18 0.82
CA LEU A 171 10.65 16.08 0.73
C LEU A 171 9.69 15.87 1.90
N GLN A 172 9.38 14.62 2.22
CA GLN A 172 8.48 14.27 3.32
C GLN A 172 9.05 14.71 4.68
N LEU A 173 10.33 14.44 4.94
CA LEU A 173 11.01 14.87 6.17
C LEU A 173 11.07 16.39 6.30
N LYS A 174 11.31 17.11 5.20
CA LYS A 174 11.31 18.56 5.19
C LYS A 174 9.92 19.15 5.48
N SER A 175 8.88 18.55 4.95
CA SER A 175 7.48 18.93 5.20
C SER A 175 7.12 18.70 6.69
N SER A 176 7.59 17.59 7.26
CA SER A 176 7.39 17.23 8.66
C SER A 176 7.98 18.24 9.65
N ARG A 177 9.16 18.79 9.33
CA ARG A 177 9.85 19.76 10.23
C ARG A 177 9.23 21.16 10.25
N LYS A 178 8.42 21.50 9.25
CA LYS A 178 7.78 22.83 9.15
C LYS A 178 6.42 22.91 9.83
N ALA A 179 5.98 21.83 10.34
CA ALA A 179 4.68 21.61 10.91
C ALA A 179 4.75 21.29 12.39
#